data_e13ac6b0193928945bc7e734b608edec
#
_entry.id   e13ac6b0193928945bc7e734b608edec
#
_cell.length_a   1.000
_cell.length_b   1.000
_cell.length_c   1.000
_cell.angle_alpha   90.00
_cell.angle_beta   90.00
_cell.angle_gamma   90.00
#
_symmetry.space_group_name_H-M   'P 1'
#
loop_
_entity.id
_entity.type
_entity.pdbx_description
1 polymer ?
#
loop_
_entity_poly.entity_id
_entity_poly.type
_entity_poly.pdbx_seq_one_letter_code
_entity_poly.pdbx_strand_id
1 'polypeptide(L)'
;IQRDTVELAIRLGDGKAGLELARRRAMTTYRKPEEFEDRFAAPEANSRDADGVTAYLGARRKAWAETVHPQRCLALSRSMDAHRVDVSQIRCPVTYLAALEDRLVPADQIAEAASQTPKGRLITLSSVYGHAAFLKEDAHIGATLDEIFGR
;
A
#
# COMPACT_ATOMS: atom_id res chain seq x y z
N ILE A 1 4.03 10.66 -10.36
CA ILE A 1 5.16 9.83 -10.89
C ILE A 1 4.67 8.48 -11.42
N GLN A 2 4.01 7.61 -10.63
CA GLN A 2 3.58 6.28 -11.11
C GLN A 2 2.63 6.38 -12.31
N ARG A 3 1.65 7.28 -12.26
CA ARG A 3 0.70 7.52 -13.35
C ARG A 3 1.42 8.01 -14.60
N ASP A 4 2.30 8.99 -14.46
CA ASP A 4 3.05 9.57 -15.58
C ASP A 4 3.93 8.52 -16.27
N THR A 5 4.50 7.59 -15.48
CA THR A 5 5.27 6.46 -16.01
C THR A 5 4.41 5.57 -16.91
N VAL A 6 3.19 5.24 -16.47
CA VAL A 6 2.26 4.41 -17.27
C VAL A 6 1.78 5.17 -18.49
N GLU A 7 1.44 6.45 -18.36
CA GLU A 7 1.00 7.30 -19.48
C GLU A 7 2.08 7.46 -20.55
N LEU A 8 3.32 7.70 -20.12
CA LEU A 8 4.45 7.80 -21.04
C LEU A 8 4.68 6.47 -21.77
N ALA A 9 4.69 5.36 -21.03
CA ALA A 9 4.90 4.04 -21.62
C ALA A 9 3.79 3.67 -22.63
N ILE A 10 2.54 4.03 -22.37
CA ILE A 10 1.44 3.85 -23.34
C ILE A 10 1.73 4.64 -24.63
N ARG A 11 2.18 5.89 -24.50
CA ARG A 11 2.52 6.72 -25.66
C ARG A 11 3.68 6.17 -26.47
N LEU A 12 4.61 5.46 -25.81
CA LEU A 12 5.74 4.78 -26.44
C LEU A 12 5.39 3.37 -26.97
N GLY A 13 4.14 2.94 -26.86
CA GLY A 13 3.66 1.67 -27.37
C GLY A 13 3.89 0.47 -26.42
N ASP A 14 4.40 0.67 -25.22
CA ASP A 14 4.63 -0.39 -24.23
C ASP A 14 4.02 -0.06 -22.86
N GLY A 15 2.71 0.03 -22.81
CA GLY A 15 1.98 0.27 -21.57
C GLY A 15 2.18 -0.80 -20.51
N LYS A 16 2.52 -2.04 -20.89
CA LYS A 16 2.81 -3.13 -19.95
C LYS A 16 4.12 -2.87 -19.20
N ALA A 17 5.18 -2.48 -19.89
CA ALA A 17 6.44 -2.10 -19.26
C ALA A 17 6.24 -0.91 -18.28
N GLY A 18 5.37 0.04 -18.64
CA GLY A 18 4.98 1.13 -17.76
C GLY A 18 4.33 0.67 -16.46
N LEU A 19 3.40 -0.29 -16.55
CA LEU A 19 2.79 -0.91 -15.38
C LEU A 19 3.82 -1.62 -14.50
N GLU A 20 4.72 -2.39 -15.11
CA GLU A 20 5.78 -3.09 -14.40
C GLU A 20 6.67 -2.12 -13.62
N LEU A 21 7.09 -1.03 -14.25
CA LEU A 21 7.94 -0.03 -13.61
C LEU A 21 7.21 0.72 -12.48
N ALA A 22 5.97 1.11 -12.72
CA ALA A 22 5.13 1.75 -11.72
C ALA A 22 4.93 0.85 -10.49
N ARG A 23 4.65 -0.44 -10.70
CA ARG A 23 4.51 -1.43 -9.61
C ARG A 23 5.81 -1.63 -8.83
N ARG A 24 6.94 -1.75 -9.53
CA ARG A 24 8.24 -1.86 -8.88
C ARG A 24 8.51 -0.67 -7.96
N ARG A 25 8.24 0.54 -8.42
CA ARG A 25 8.35 1.75 -7.62
C ARG A 25 7.40 1.74 -6.42
N ALA A 26 6.14 1.37 -6.61
CA ALA A 26 5.16 1.28 -5.54
C ALA A 26 5.61 0.33 -4.42
N MET A 27 6.11 -0.85 -4.79
CA MET A 27 6.55 -1.86 -3.83
C MET A 27 7.66 -1.37 -2.88
N THR A 28 8.51 -0.44 -3.31
CA THR A 28 9.56 0.13 -2.43
C THR A 28 9.03 1.13 -1.40
N THR A 29 7.77 1.56 -1.52
CA THR A 29 7.16 2.55 -0.62
C THR A 29 6.14 1.95 0.33
N TYR A 30 5.75 0.69 0.15
CA TYR A 30 4.70 0.06 0.95
C TYR A 30 5.18 -0.44 2.31
N ARG A 31 6.48 -0.65 2.49
CA ARG A 31 7.07 -1.25 3.67
C ARG A 31 8.22 -0.40 4.22
N LYS A 32 8.57 -0.64 5.45
CA LYS A 32 9.77 -0.05 6.04
C LYS A 32 11.04 -0.61 5.38
N PRO A 33 12.14 0.19 5.32
CA PRO A 33 13.45 -0.30 4.88
C PRO A 33 13.90 -1.53 5.68
N GLU A 34 13.66 -1.54 6.99
CA GLU A 34 14.06 -2.61 7.91
C GLU A 34 13.45 -3.97 7.50
N GLU A 35 12.20 -3.99 7.01
CA GLU A 35 11.60 -5.26 6.51
C GLU A 35 12.35 -5.80 5.28
N PHE A 36 12.87 -4.90 4.43
CA PHE A 36 13.72 -5.32 3.32
C PHE A 36 15.09 -5.77 3.80
N GLU A 37 15.68 -5.08 4.77
CA GLU A 37 16.97 -5.46 5.36
C GLU A 37 16.85 -6.84 5.99
N ASP A 38 15.90 -7.07 6.89
CA ASP A 38 15.69 -8.36 7.55
C ASP A 38 15.43 -9.50 6.56
N ARG A 39 14.64 -9.23 5.54
CA ARG A 39 14.24 -10.25 4.57
C ARG A 39 15.37 -10.62 3.61
N PHE A 40 16.25 -9.68 3.28
CA PHE A 40 17.32 -9.85 2.29
C PHE A 40 18.72 -9.71 2.91
N ALA A 41 18.82 -9.62 4.23
CA ALA A 41 20.02 -9.34 5.01
C ALA A 41 20.95 -10.53 5.16
N ALA A 42 21.02 -11.48 4.34
CA ALA A 42 22.21 -12.33 4.21
C ALA A 42 22.16 -13.17 2.94
N PRO A 43 22.87 -12.79 1.93
CA PRO A 43 23.52 -13.83 1.13
C PRO A 43 24.71 -14.33 1.94
N GLU A 44 24.86 -15.63 2.07
CA GLU A 44 26.17 -16.21 2.33
C GLU A 44 27.19 -15.49 1.45
N ALA A 45 28.34 -15.13 2.00
CA ALA A 45 29.34 -14.22 1.41
C ALA A 45 29.87 -14.60 0.01
N ASN A 46 29.30 -15.61 -0.65
CA ASN A 46 29.63 -16.11 -1.97
C ASN A 46 28.44 -16.16 -2.95
N SER A 47 27.23 -15.72 -2.58
CA SER A 47 26.17 -15.63 -3.57
C SER A 47 26.29 -14.32 -4.33
N ARG A 48 26.36 -14.40 -5.65
CA ARG A 48 26.25 -13.25 -6.56
C ARG A 48 24.85 -12.63 -6.55
N ASP A 49 24.00 -13.02 -5.62
CA ASP A 49 22.65 -12.52 -5.39
C ASP A 49 22.61 -11.22 -4.57
N ALA A 50 23.43 -10.25 -5.00
CA ALA A 50 23.09 -8.83 -4.81
C ALA A 50 21.69 -8.52 -5.39
N ASP A 51 21.02 -9.52 -5.96
CA ASP A 51 19.79 -9.44 -6.74
C ASP A 51 18.52 -9.90 -5.99
N GLY A 52 18.59 -10.33 -4.73
CA GLY A 52 17.41 -10.81 -4.01
C GLY A 52 16.25 -9.82 -4.03
N VAL A 53 16.52 -8.55 -3.73
CA VAL A 53 15.52 -7.46 -3.80
C VAL A 53 15.09 -7.22 -5.25
N THR A 54 16.04 -7.17 -6.20
CA THR A 54 15.75 -6.93 -7.62
C THR A 54 14.93 -8.05 -8.21
N ALA A 55 15.28 -9.30 -7.93
CA ALA A 55 14.54 -10.48 -8.37
C ALA A 55 13.13 -10.52 -7.78
N TYR A 56 12.99 -10.25 -6.48
CA TYR A 56 11.69 -10.16 -5.81
C TYR A 56 10.79 -9.09 -6.42
N LEU A 57 11.30 -7.86 -6.55
CA LEU A 57 10.57 -6.76 -7.16
C LEU A 57 10.23 -7.05 -8.63
N GLY A 58 11.14 -7.74 -9.35
CA GLY A 58 10.95 -8.18 -10.72
C GLY A 58 9.80 -9.18 -10.86
N ALA A 59 9.77 -10.23 -10.04
CA ALA A 59 8.69 -11.22 -10.05
C ALA A 59 7.32 -10.60 -9.74
N ARG A 60 7.25 -9.76 -8.70
CA ARG A 60 6.00 -9.11 -8.28
C ARG A 60 5.45 -8.13 -9.31
N ARG A 61 6.31 -7.36 -9.99
CA ARG A 61 5.88 -6.44 -11.05
C ARG A 61 5.27 -7.18 -12.24
N LYS A 62 5.93 -8.27 -12.68
CA LYS A 62 5.49 -9.07 -13.83
C LYS A 62 4.13 -9.69 -13.58
N ALA A 63 3.96 -10.40 -12.46
CA ALA A 63 2.69 -11.02 -12.10
C ALA A 63 1.53 -10.00 -12.06
N TRP A 64 1.76 -8.80 -11.52
CA TRP A 64 0.73 -7.75 -11.49
C TRP A 64 0.40 -7.20 -12.88
N ALA A 65 1.41 -6.95 -13.72
CA ALA A 65 1.22 -6.43 -15.07
C ALA A 65 0.55 -7.43 -16.03
N GLU A 66 0.49 -8.71 -15.68
CA GLU A 66 -0.28 -9.72 -16.40
C GLU A 66 -1.79 -9.65 -16.10
N THR A 67 -2.15 -9.14 -14.92
CA THR A 67 -3.56 -9.08 -14.47
C THR A 67 -4.21 -7.72 -14.68
N VAL A 68 -3.43 -6.66 -14.83
CA VAL A 68 -3.91 -5.28 -14.88
C VAL A 68 -3.70 -4.68 -16.26
N HIS A 69 -4.77 -4.11 -16.84
CA HIS A 69 -4.65 -3.37 -18.09
C HIS A 69 -4.19 -1.93 -17.84
N PRO A 70 -3.23 -1.36 -18.63
CA PRO A 70 -2.69 -0.03 -18.42
C PRO A 70 -3.73 1.09 -18.34
N GLN A 71 -4.70 1.10 -19.26
CA GLN A 71 -5.77 2.10 -19.27
C GLN A 71 -6.68 2.00 -18.04
N ARG A 72 -6.96 0.77 -17.58
CA ARG A 72 -7.74 0.54 -16.35
C ARG A 72 -6.99 1.06 -15.12
N CYS A 73 -5.69 0.84 -15.05
CA CYS A 73 -4.84 1.38 -13.97
C CYS A 73 -4.93 2.91 -13.92
N LEU A 74 -4.82 3.59 -15.07
CA LEU A 74 -4.94 5.04 -15.16
C LEU A 74 -6.33 5.53 -14.74
N ALA A 75 -7.39 4.88 -15.21
CA ALA A 75 -8.77 5.25 -14.89
C ALA A 75 -9.03 5.13 -13.38
N LEU A 76 -8.64 4.02 -12.76
CA LEU A 76 -8.77 3.81 -11.31
C LEU A 76 -7.95 4.83 -10.52
N SER A 77 -6.71 5.09 -10.92
CA SER A 77 -5.87 6.08 -10.24
C SER A 77 -6.48 7.49 -10.28
N ARG A 78 -7.04 7.91 -11.43
CA ARG A 78 -7.74 9.19 -11.56
C ARG A 78 -9.01 9.23 -10.72
N SER A 79 -9.76 8.13 -10.68
CA SER A 79 -10.97 8.02 -9.85
C SER A 79 -10.63 8.17 -8.37
N MET A 80 -9.53 7.56 -7.90
CA MET A 80 -9.07 7.72 -6.51
C MET A 80 -8.69 9.17 -6.20
N ASP A 81 -7.99 9.87 -7.11
CA ASP A 81 -7.64 11.28 -6.91
C ASP A 81 -8.86 12.21 -6.88
N ALA A 82 -9.90 11.85 -7.62
CA ALA A 82 -11.16 12.60 -7.66
C ALA A 82 -12.08 12.30 -6.47
N HIS A 83 -11.80 11.23 -5.72
CA HIS A 83 -12.62 10.83 -4.57
C HIS A 83 -12.52 11.88 -3.45
N ARG A 84 -13.68 12.31 -2.96
CA ARG A 84 -13.81 13.24 -1.83
C ARG A 84 -14.97 12.79 -0.95
N VAL A 85 -14.70 12.70 0.33
CA VAL A 85 -15.71 12.41 1.36
C VAL A 85 -15.61 13.46 2.45
N ASP A 86 -16.74 14.05 2.78
CA ASP A 86 -16.87 14.86 3.98
C ASP A 86 -17.19 13.92 5.16
N VAL A 87 -16.19 13.59 5.95
CA VAL A 87 -16.30 12.64 7.05
C VAL A 87 -17.26 13.14 8.15
N SER A 88 -17.49 14.45 8.24
CA SER A 88 -18.44 15.04 9.20
C SER A 88 -19.90 14.67 8.91
N GLN A 89 -20.19 14.23 7.68
CA GLN A 89 -21.52 13.80 7.27
C GLN A 89 -21.80 12.32 7.55
N ILE A 90 -20.81 11.56 7.99
CA ILE A 90 -20.97 10.12 8.26
C ILE A 90 -21.78 9.95 9.56
N ARG A 91 -22.90 9.23 9.49
CA ARG A 91 -23.84 9.05 10.62
C ARG A 91 -23.67 7.71 11.36
N CYS A 92 -23.11 6.71 10.72
CA CYS A 92 -22.82 5.43 11.36
C CYS A 92 -21.54 5.51 12.22
N PRO A 93 -21.36 4.61 13.19
CA PRO A 93 -20.08 4.43 13.85
C PRO A 93 -19.00 4.02 12.85
N VAL A 94 -17.81 4.61 12.98
CA VAL A 94 -16.64 4.30 12.15
C VAL A 94 -15.44 4.05 13.05
N THR A 95 -14.80 2.91 12.89
CA THR A 95 -13.51 2.65 13.51
C THR A 95 -12.41 2.78 12.44
N TYR A 96 -11.50 3.71 12.68
CA TYR A 96 -10.32 3.93 11.87
C TYR A 96 -9.17 3.11 12.45
N LEU A 97 -8.51 2.29 11.63
CA LEU A 97 -7.33 1.55 12.00
C LEU A 97 -6.13 2.12 11.25
N ALA A 98 -5.16 2.68 11.96
CA ALA A 98 -3.99 3.33 11.39
C ALA A 98 -2.70 2.59 11.76
N ALA A 99 -1.89 2.23 10.75
CA ALA A 99 -0.53 1.77 10.97
C ALA A 99 0.40 2.99 11.18
N LEU A 100 1.12 3.03 12.30
CA LEU A 100 1.98 4.18 12.66
C LEU A 100 3.11 4.41 11.66
N GLU A 101 3.55 3.34 11.00
CA GLU A 101 4.64 3.36 10.03
C GLU A 101 4.19 3.50 8.57
N ASP A 102 2.90 3.72 8.34
CA ASP A 102 2.39 3.94 6.99
C ASP A 102 2.83 5.33 6.48
N ARG A 103 3.67 5.33 5.45
CA ARG A 103 4.17 6.57 4.81
C ARG A 103 3.29 7.05 3.65
N LEU A 104 2.36 6.23 3.18
CA LEU A 104 1.45 6.59 2.09
C LEU A 104 0.15 7.18 2.63
N VAL A 105 -0.31 6.68 3.77
CA VAL A 105 -1.47 7.17 4.50
C VAL A 105 -1.04 7.43 5.95
N PRO A 106 -0.45 8.60 6.23
CA PRO A 106 0.08 8.93 7.54
C PRO A 106 -0.97 8.85 8.65
N ALA A 107 -0.58 8.31 9.80
CA ALA A 107 -1.51 8.06 10.92
C ALA A 107 -2.14 9.34 11.48
N ASP A 108 -1.46 10.48 11.37
CA ASP A 108 -2.00 11.79 11.78
C ASP A 108 -3.19 12.22 10.90
N GLN A 109 -3.15 11.94 9.58
CA GLN A 109 -4.28 12.21 8.69
C GLN A 109 -5.49 11.32 9.02
N ILE A 110 -5.26 10.07 9.39
CA ILE A 110 -6.32 9.16 9.84
C ILE A 110 -6.88 9.62 11.20
N ALA A 111 -6.03 10.11 12.12
CA ALA A 111 -6.45 10.65 13.39
C ALA A 111 -7.31 11.92 13.20
N GLU A 112 -6.94 12.78 12.28
CA GLU A 112 -7.73 13.96 11.90
C GLU A 112 -9.11 13.54 11.38
N ALA A 113 -9.16 12.62 10.43
CA ALA A 113 -10.42 12.10 9.88
C ALA A 113 -11.31 11.48 11.00
N ALA A 114 -10.72 10.70 11.90
CA ALA A 114 -11.43 10.11 13.02
C ALA A 114 -12.01 11.17 13.97
N SER A 115 -11.26 12.25 14.25
CA SER A 115 -11.71 13.35 15.12
C SER A 115 -12.85 14.15 14.52
N GLN A 116 -12.91 14.28 13.19
CA GLN A 116 -13.96 14.99 12.46
C GLN A 116 -15.21 14.13 12.22
N THR A 117 -15.14 12.82 12.40
CA THR A 117 -16.27 11.91 12.23
C THR A 117 -17.11 11.87 13.52
N PRO A 118 -18.42 12.17 13.50
CA PRO A 118 -19.25 12.30 14.71
C PRO A 118 -19.24 11.09 15.64
N LYS A 119 -19.09 9.88 15.10
CA LYS A 119 -18.97 8.61 15.83
C LYS A 119 -17.68 7.88 15.42
N GLY A 120 -16.61 8.66 15.22
CA GLY A 120 -15.30 8.15 14.84
C GLY A 120 -14.54 7.60 16.06
N ARG A 121 -13.87 6.47 15.89
CA ARG A 121 -12.93 5.86 16.84
C ARG A 121 -11.64 5.59 16.11
N LEU A 122 -10.49 5.92 16.72
CA LEU A 122 -9.17 5.60 16.20
C LEU A 122 -8.56 4.44 16.99
N ILE A 123 -8.03 3.47 16.27
CA ILE A 123 -7.14 2.43 16.80
C ILE A 123 -5.82 2.53 16.00
N THR A 124 -4.70 2.48 16.68
CA THR A 124 -3.39 2.48 16.06
C THR A 124 -2.69 1.14 16.27
N LEU A 125 -1.92 0.71 15.29
CA LEU A 125 -1.03 -0.43 15.40
C LEU A 125 0.37 -0.06 14.91
N SER A 126 1.40 -0.68 15.49
CA SER A 126 2.77 -0.60 14.99
C SER A 126 3.07 -1.82 14.15
N SER A 127 3.64 -1.63 12.95
CA SER A 127 3.96 -2.73 12.05
C SER A 127 5.15 -2.40 11.15
N VAL A 128 6.07 -3.33 11.03
CA VAL A 128 7.19 -3.25 10.08
C VAL A 128 6.72 -3.26 8.62
N TYR A 129 5.48 -3.68 8.39
CA TYR A 129 4.91 -3.75 7.06
C TYR A 129 4.38 -2.41 6.54
N GLY A 130 4.34 -1.35 7.39
CA GLY A 130 3.91 -0.01 6.99
C GLY A 130 2.54 -0.02 6.30
N HIS A 131 2.46 0.52 5.07
CA HIS A 131 1.21 0.51 4.29
C HIS A 131 0.64 -0.90 4.03
N ALA A 132 1.47 -1.94 4.00
CA ALA A 132 1.01 -3.31 3.81
C ALA A 132 0.51 -3.98 5.11
N ALA A 133 0.47 -3.28 6.23
CA ALA A 133 0.04 -3.82 7.54
C ALA A 133 -1.36 -4.46 7.46
N PHE A 134 -2.31 -3.84 6.76
CA PHE A 134 -3.68 -4.37 6.61
C PHE A 134 -3.77 -5.72 5.90
N LEU A 135 -2.69 -6.15 5.21
CA LEU A 135 -2.57 -7.45 4.54
C LEU A 135 -1.68 -8.44 5.30
N LYS A 136 -1.10 -8.03 6.42
CA LYS A 136 -0.05 -8.81 7.09
C LYS A 136 -0.29 -8.98 8.59
N GLU A 137 -1.03 -8.08 9.20
CA GLU A 137 -1.32 -8.09 10.63
C GLU A 137 -2.67 -8.75 10.92
N ASP A 138 -2.88 -9.95 10.36
CA ASP A 138 -4.16 -10.66 10.42
C ASP A 138 -4.65 -10.86 11.87
N ALA A 139 -3.73 -11.15 12.80
CA ALA A 139 -4.08 -11.35 14.20
C ALA A 139 -4.57 -10.04 14.86
N HIS A 140 -3.89 -8.92 14.64
CA HIS A 140 -4.29 -7.63 15.20
C HIS A 140 -5.61 -7.14 14.59
N ILE A 141 -5.76 -7.29 13.29
CA ILE A 141 -6.98 -6.89 12.58
C ILE A 141 -8.14 -7.78 13.03
N GLY A 142 -7.92 -9.09 13.13
CA GLY A 142 -8.91 -10.04 13.63
C GLY A 142 -9.38 -9.68 15.04
N ALA A 143 -8.47 -9.46 15.97
CA ALA A 143 -8.79 -9.05 17.34
C ALA A 143 -9.57 -7.74 17.39
N THR A 144 -9.20 -6.75 16.54
CA THR A 144 -9.93 -5.49 16.42
C THR A 144 -11.37 -5.70 15.92
N LEU A 145 -11.55 -6.56 14.92
CA LEU A 145 -12.88 -6.89 14.40
C LEU A 145 -13.73 -7.63 15.43
N ASP A 146 -13.15 -8.56 16.17
CA ASP A 146 -13.84 -9.29 17.26
C ASP A 146 -14.29 -8.32 18.35
N GLU A 147 -13.45 -7.36 18.74
CA GLU A 147 -13.82 -6.30 19.70
C GLU A 147 -15.01 -5.45 19.19
N ILE A 148 -14.97 -5.05 17.90
CA ILE A 148 -16.02 -4.18 17.31
C ILE A 148 -17.35 -4.93 17.19
N PHE A 149 -17.32 -6.22 16.84
CA PHE A 149 -18.52 -7.01 16.58
C PHE A 149 -18.93 -7.90 17.75
N GLY A 150 -18.21 -7.87 18.89
CA GLY A 150 -18.56 -8.58 20.11
C GLY A 150 -18.45 -10.11 19.93
N ARG A 151 -17.48 -10.58 19.20
CA ARG A 151 -17.21 -12.01 18.99
C ARG A 151 -16.16 -12.52 19.93
#